data_3142d9eb715e7d9f57699043e9717e0c
#
_entry.id   3142d9eb715e7d9f57699043e9717e0c
#
_cell.length_a   1.000
_cell.length_b   1.000
_cell.length_c   1.000
_cell.angle_alpha   90.00
_cell.angle_beta   90.00
_cell.angle_gamma   90.00
#
_symmetry.space_group_name_H-M   'P 1'
#
loop_
_entity.id
_entity.type
_entity.pdbx_description
1 polymer ?
#
loop_
_entity_poly.entity_id
_entity_poly.type
_entity_poly.pdbx_seq_one_letter_code
_entity_poly.pdbx_strand_id
1 'polypeptide(L)'
;MKNEELIIQHQCVDYLRHLGIFCHSVPNEAGGRSKIFQSQLVSAGLVSGVADLVVWWPLKPFSLPLERFYPAYLGYVECKTEIGKQTQHQKTFQKMCIQSGIEYAVIRSLEDMKELVDMHL
;
A
#
# COMPACT_ATOMS: atom_id res chain seq x y z
N MET A 1 -1.36 0.68 -14.38
CA MET A 1 -0.06 0.50 -13.70
C MET A 1 0.96 0.02 -14.72
N LYS A 2 2.15 0.59 -14.66
CA LYS A 2 3.23 0.17 -15.55
C LYS A 2 3.79 -1.17 -15.07
N ASN A 3 4.32 -1.97 -16.01
CA ASN A 3 4.86 -3.29 -15.68
C ASN A 3 5.96 -3.23 -14.62
N GLU A 4 6.81 -2.19 -14.67
CA GLU A 4 7.89 -2.02 -13.72
C GLU A 4 7.40 -1.80 -12.30
N GLU A 5 6.36 -0.98 -12.14
CA GLU A 5 5.73 -0.76 -10.83
C GLU A 5 5.09 -2.04 -10.32
N LEU A 6 4.45 -2.80 -11.22
CA LEU A 6 3.84 -4.07 -10.85
C LEU A 6 4.87 -5.09 -10.39
N ILE A 7 6.05 -5.13 -11.05
CA ILE A 7 7.15 -6.00 -10.64
C ILE A 7 7.61 -5.64 -9.22
N ILE A 8 7.80 -4.36 -8.95
CA ILE A 8 8.19 -3.90 -7.62
C ILE A 8 7.12 -4.29 -6.59
N GLN A 9 5.86 -4.09 -6.92
CA GLN A 9 4.75 -4.46 -6.04
C GLN A 9 4.75 -5.96 -5.74
N HIS A 10 4.94 -6.81 -6.75
CA HIS A 10 5.05 -8.25 -6.56
C HIS A 10 6.16 -8.62 -5.62
N GLN A 11 7.35 -8.03 -5.82
CA GLN A 11 8.49 -8.29 -4.95
C GLN A 11 8.20 -7.92 -3.51
N CYS A 12 7.57 -6.77 -3.31
CA CYS A 12 7.24 -6.28 -1.97
C CYS A 12 6.20 -7.18 -1.29
N VAL A 13 5.17 -7.56 -2.01
CA VAL A 13 4.13 -8.45 -1.48
C VAL A 13 4.72 -9.80 -1.09
N ASP A 14 5.54 -10.38 -1.96
CA ASP A 14 6.17 -11.67 -1.68
C ASP A 14 7.07 -11.58 -0.45
N TYR A 15 7.83 -10.51 -0.32
CA TYR A 15 8.70 -10.30 0.84
C TYR A 15 7.90 -10.19 2.13
N LEU A 16 6.85 -9.38 2.14
CA LEU A 16 5.99 -9.21 3.32
C LEU A 16 5.33 -10.54 3.72
N ARG A 17 4.82 -11.28 2.75
CA ARG A 17 4.19 -12.59 3.00
C ARG A 17 5.18 -13.59 3.55
N HIS A 18 6.41 -13.58 3.04
CA HIS A 18 7.47 -14.45 3.55
C HIS A 18 7.75 -14.16 5.03
N LEU A 19 7.64 -12.93 5.45
CA LEU A 19 7.82 -12.53 6.86
C LEU A 19 6.57 -12.74 7.70
N GLY A 20 5.46 -13.17 7.10
CA GLY A 20 4.21 -13.34 7.83
C GLY A 20 3.45 -12.03 8.08
N ILE A 21 3.78 -10.98 7.35
CA ILE A 21 3.09 -9.68 7.46
C ILE A 21 1.97 -9.66 6.43
N PHE A 22 0.75 -9.47 6.89
CA PHE A 22 -0.41 -9.43 6.01
C PHE A 22 -0.44 -8.12 5.23
N CYS A 23 -0.73 -8.22 3.93
CA CYS A 23 -0.94 -7.05 3.08
C CYS A 23 -1.91 -7.41 1.97
N HIS A 24 -2.52 -6.40 1.38
CA HIS A 24 -3.37 -6.60 0.22
C HIS A 24 -3.32 -5.36 -0.68
N SER A 25 -3.63 -5.57 -1.96
CA SER A 25 -3.71 -4.47 -2.91
C SER A 25 -5.03 -3.72 -2.77
N VAL A 26 -5.01 -2.48 -3.20
CA VAL A 26 -6.20 -1.61 -3.23
C VAL A 26 -6.41 -1.14 -4.66
N PRO A 27 -7.46 -1.59 -5.34
CA PRO A 27 -7.80 -1.04 -6.65
C PRO A 27 -8.20 0.43 -6.49
N ASN A 28 -7.59 1.30 -7.26
CA ASN A 28 -7.86 2.73 -7.16
C ASN A 28 -8.17 3.37 -8.50
N GLU A 29 -8.36 2.56 -9.54
CA GLU A 29 -8.64 3.06 -10.88
C GLU A 29 -9.80 2.30 -11.51
N ALA A 30 -10.64 3.04 -12.24
CA ALA A 30 -11.74 2.47 -12.97
C ALA A 30 -11.45 2.37 -14.48
N GLY A 31 -10.20 2.57 -14.88
CA GLY A 31 -9.79 2.63 -16.29
C GLY A 31 -10.19 1.39 -17.07
N GLY A 32 -10.48 1.58 -18.36
CA GLY A 32 -10.85 0.50 -19.27
C GLY A 32 -12.29 0.04 -19.16
N ARG A 33 -13.09 0.64 -18.25
CA ARG A 33 -14.49 0.28 -18.05
C ARG A 33 -15.41 1.36 -18.63
N SER A 34 -16.69 1.04 -18.81
CA SER A 34 -17.67 2.02 -19.27
C SER A 34 -17.78 3.17 -18.25
N LYS A 35 -18.20 4.34 -18.75
CA LYS A 35 -18.38 5.50 -17.87
C LYS A 35 -19.43 5.26 -16.80
N ILE A 36 -20.48 4.50 -17.13
CA ILE A 36 -21.52 4.17 -16.16
C ILE A 36 -20.93 3.32 -15.03
N PHE A 37 -20.16 2.30 -15.38
CA PHE A 37 -19.54 1.44 -14.37
C PHE A 37 -18.50 2.20 -13.56
N GLN A 38 -17.71 3.07 -14.20
CA GLN A 38 -16.76 3.93 -13.47
C GLN A 38 -17.48 4.81 -12.45
N SER A 39 -18.61 5.40 -12.85
CA SER A 39 -19.43 6.21 -11.92
C SER A 39 -19.95 5.38 -10.75
N GLN A 40 -20.36 4.15 -11.02
CA GLN A 40 -20.83 3.25 -9.97
C GLN A 40 -19.70 2.90 -9.00
N LEU A 41 -18.47 2.66 -9.50
CA LEU A 41 -17.32 2.37 -8.65
C LEU A 41 -16.98 3.58 -7.77
N VAL A 42 -16.98 4.79 -8.33
CA VAL A 42 -16.71 6.00 -7.55
C VAL A 42 -17.78 6.19 -6.49
N SER A 43 -19.05 6.02 -6.86
CA SER A 43 -20.17 6.10 -5.91
C SER A 43 -20.05 5.06 -4.80
N ALA A 44 -19.51 3.90 -5.11
CA ALA A 44 -19.29 2.83 -4.14
C ALA A 44 -18.00 3.00 -3.32
N GLY A 45 -17.27 4.08 -3.50
CA GLY A 45 -16.11 4.39 -2.67
C GLY A 45 -14.75 4.34 -3.35
N LEU A 46 -14.70 4.13 -4.67
CA LEU A 46 -13.42 4.18 -5.37
C LEU A 46 -12.88 5.61 -5.34
N VAL A 47 -11.63 5.75 -4.91
CA VAL A 47 -10.96 7.05 -4.81
C VAL A 47 -9.67 7.00 -5.62
N SER A 48 -9.50 7.93 -6.56
CA SER A 48 -8.25 8.05 -7.31
C SER A 48 -7.10 8.45 -6.41
N GLY A 49 -5.94 7.84 -6.66
CA GLY A 49 -4.71 8.22 -5.97
C GLY A 49 -4.49 7.50 -4.65
N VAL A 50 -5.39 6.60 -4.25
CA VAL A 50 -5.16 5.75 -3.08
C VAL A 50 -3.94 4.87 -3.34
N ALA A 51 -3.14 4.62 -2.32
CA ALA A 51 -1.92 3.83 -2.43
C ALA A 51 -2.21 2.39 -2.88
N ASP A 52 -1.19 1.75 -3.47
CA ASP A 52 -1.31 0.42 -4.07
C ASP A 52 -1.59 -0.68 -3.07
N LEU A 53 -1.02 -0.56 -1.87
CA LEU A 53 -1.08 -1.61 -0.85
C LEU A 53 -1.53 -1.07 0.49
N VAL A 54 -2.27 -1.91 1.21
CA VAL A 54 -2.45 -1.75 2.65
C VAL A 54 -1.62 -2.82 3.33
N VAL A 55 -0.81 -2.43 4.30
CA VAL A 55 0.04 -3.33 5.07
C VAL A 55 -0.40 -3.31 6.52
N TRP A 56 -0.51 -4.49 7.09
CA TRP A 56 -0.85 -4.65 8.51
C TRP A 56 0.45 -4.77 9.29
N TRP A 57 0.96 -3.64 9.77
CA TRP A 57 2.21 -3.61 10.53
C TRP A 57 1.98 -4.19 11.92
N PRO A 58 2.73 -5.23 12.29
CA PRO A 58 2.54 -5.82 13.61
C PRO A 58 2.99 -4.86 14.71
N LEU A 59 2.21 -4.81 15.79
CA LEU A 59 2.61 -4.10 16.99
C LEU A 59 3.54 -5.01 17.80
N LYS A 60 4.52 -4.40 18.45
CA LYS A 60 5.44 -5.15 19.30
C LYS A 60 4.78 -5.57 20.60
N PRO A 61 5.22 -6.67 21.18
CA PRO A 61 6.28 -7.54 20.70
C PRO A 61 5.82 -8.46 19.57
N PHE A 62 6.61 -8.50 18.52
CA PHE A 62 6.31 -9.33 17.34
C PHE A 62 6.41 -10.83 17.64
N SER A 63 7.18 -11.19 18.64
CA SER A 63 7.47 -12.58 18.99
C SER A 63 6.47 -13.20 19.95
N LEU A 64 5.33 -12.56 20.21
CA LEU A 64 4.33 -13.14 21.10
C LEU A 64 3.80 -14.46 20.54
N PRO A 65 3.48 -15.41 21.44
CA PRO A 65 2.88 -16.67 21.00
C PRO A 65 1.61 -16.44 20.23
N LEU A 66 1.41 -17.26 19.22
CA LEU A 66 0.28 -17.16 18.32
C LEU A 66 -0.93 -17.83 18.92
N GLU A 67 -1.66 -17.16 19.75
CA GLU A 67 -2.81 -17.80 20.33
C GLU A 67 -4.07 -17.50 19.56
N ARG A 68 -4.38 -16.25 19.29
CA ARG A 68 -5.66 -15.89 18.71
C ARG A 68 -5.63 -14.75 17.74
N PHE A 69 -4.85 -13.73 18.01
CA PHE A 69 -4.73 -12.59 17.10
C PHE A 69 -3.41 -11.88 17.34
N TYR A 70 -3.02 -11.12 16.33
CA TYR A 70 -1.84 -10.29 16.41
C TYR A 70 -2.28 -8.84 16.32
N PRO A 71 -2.03 -8.03 17.35
CA PRO A 71 -2.30 -6.60 17.22
C PRO A 71 -1.51 -6.03 16.05
N ALA A 72 -2.16 -5.23 15.26
CA ALA A 72 -1.54 -4.58 14.10
C ALA A 72 -2.18 -3.23 13.86
N TYR A 73 -1.47 -2.37 13.14
CA TYR A 73 -2.04 -1.13 12.63
C TYR A 73 -1.84 -1.08 11.11
N LEU A 74 -2.71 -0.33 10.45
CA LEU A 74 -2.71 -0.27 8.99
C LEU A 74 -1.84 0.89 8.50
N GLY A 75 -1.06 0.61 7.47
CA GLY A 75 -0.31 1.63 6.75
C GLY A 75 -0.51 1.47 5.26
N TYR A 76 -0.33 2.54 4.52
CA TYR A 76 -0.41 2.53 3.06
C TYR A 76 0.97 2.52 2.46
N VAL A 77 1.13 1.78 1.37
CA VAL A 77 2.38 1.75 0.60
C VAL A 77 2.07 1.98 -0.87
N GLU A 78 2.73 2.97 -1.43
CA GLU A 78 2.67 3.32 -2.85
C GLU A 78 3.92 2.81 -3.54
N CYS A 79 3.76 2.03 -4.61
CA CYS A 79 4.90 1.51 -5.38
C CYS A 79 5.14 2.38 -6.61
N LYS A 80 6.37 2.82 -6.78
CA LYS A 80 6.80 3.65 -7.91
C LYS A 80 8.09 3.09 -8.49
N THR A 81 8.34 3.37 -9.77
CA THR A 81 9.66 3.15 -10.34
C THR A 81 10.64 4.16 -9.75
N GLU A 82 11.95 3.93 -9.98
CA GLU A 82 12.99 4.82 -9.47
C GLU A 82 12.79 6.26 -9.87
N ILE A 83 12.33 6.48 -11.10
CA ILE A 83 12.11 7.82 -11.65
C ILE A 83 10.65 8.25 -11.71
N GLY A 84 9.74 7.35 -11.33
CA GLY A 84 8.32 7.63 -11.38
C GLY A 84 7.93 8.72 -10.39
N LYS A 85 7.00 9.58 -10.80
CA LYS A 85 6.52 10.69 -9.97
C LYS A 85 5.08 10.40 -9.52
N GLN A 86 4.76 10.82 -8.31
CA GLN A 86 3.38 10.76 -7.85
C GLN A 86 2.51 11.69 -8.68
N THR A 87 1.30 11.22 -8.99
CA THR A 87 0.28 12.09 -9.59
C THR A 87 -0.23 13.08 -8.55
N GLN A 88 -0.98 14.08 -8.98
CA GLN A 88 -1.58 15.03 -8.05
C GLN A 88 -2.56 14.33 -7.10
N HIS A 89 -3.34 13.37 -7.59
CA HIS A 89 -4.25 12.60 -6.74
C HIS A 89 -3.51 11.80 -5.68
N GLN A 90 -2.36 11.21 -6.03
CA GLN A 90 -1.53 10.47 -5.08
C GLN A 90 -0.94 11.40 -4.02
N LYS A 91 -0.48 12.58 -4.41
CA LYS A 91 0.03 13.57 -3.45
C LYS A 91 -1.04 14.06 -2.50
N THR A 92 -2.24 14.25 -3.01
CA THR A 92 -3.38 14.65 -2.19
C THR A 92 -3.72 13.56 -1.17
N PHE A 93 -3.75 12.31 -1.60
CA PHE A 93 -4.00 11.19 -0.70
C PHE A 93 -2.93 11.08 0.38
N GLN A 94 -1.66 11.22 0.00
CA GLN A 94 -0.54 11.22 0.95
C GLN A 94 -0.71 12.31 2.00
N LYS A 95 -1.07 13.51 1.57
CA LYS A 95 -1.28 14.63 2.48
C LYS A 95 -2.41 14.34 3.47
N MET A 96 -3.50 13.74 3.00
CA MET A 96 -4.62 13.33 3.86
C MET A 96 -4.16 12.32 4.91
N CYS A 97 -3.35 11.34 4.51
CA CYS A 97 -2.80 10.36 5.44
C CYS A 97 -1.95 11.03 6.52
N ILE A 98 -1.04 11.91 6.11
CA ILE A 98 -0.17 12.62 7.04
C ILE A 98 -0.99 13.45 8.04
N GLN A 99 -2.00 14.18 7.55
CA GLN A 99 -2.85 15.00 8.40
C GLN A 99 -3.68 14.19 9.37
N SER A 100 -3.99 12.95 9.01
CA SER A 100 -4.81 12.05 9.83
C SER A 100 -3.99 11.12 10.72
N GLY A 101 -2.66 11.23 10.68
CA GLY A 101 -1.80 10.33 11.44
C GLY A 101 -1.76 8.91 10.90
N ILE A 102 -2.11 8.72 9.64
CA ILE A 102 -2.07 7.42 8.98
C ILE A 102 -0.75 7.28 8.26
N GLU A 103 -0.08 6.15 8.47
CA GLU A 103 1.21 5.91 7.85
C GLU A 103 1.09 5.76 6.34
N TYR A 104 2.04 6.36 5.63
CA TYR A 104 2.12 6.31 4.18
C TYR A 104 3.59 6.27 3.78
N ALA A 105 3.94 5.37 2.88
CA ALA A 105 5.31 5.26 2.38
C ALA A 105 5.30 5.09 0.87
N VAL A 106 6.30 5.67 0.21
CA VAL A 106 6.56 5.47 -1.22
C VAL A 106 7.75 4.53 -1.32
N ILE A 107 7.56 3.41 -2.00
CA ILE A 107 8.57 2.38 -2.17
C ILE A 107 8.95 2.31 -3.64
N ARG A 108 10.23 2.43 -3.93
CA ARG A 108 10.75 2.46 -5.30
C ARG A 108 11.55 1.21 -5.66
N SER A 109 11.77 0.35 -4.68
CA SER A 109 12.54 -0.90 -4.86
C SER A 109 12.24 -1.85 -3.73
N LEU A 110 12.63 -3.12 -3.91
CA LEU A 110 12.56 -4.10 -2.83
C LEU A 110 13.41 -3.67 -1.63
N GLU A 111 14.56 -3.04 -1.90
CA GLU A 111 15.43 -2.57 -0.82
C GLU A 111 14.74 -1.52 0.04
N ASP A 112 13.98 -0.61 -0.57
CA ASP A 112 13.18 0.37 0.18
C ASP A 112 12.18 -0.34 1.09
N MET A 113 11.54 -1.40 0.60
CA MET A 113 10.59 -2.16 1.41
C MET A 113 11.29 -2.85 2.58
N LYS A 114 12.47 -3.39 2.37
CA LYS A 114 13.25 -4.03 3.45
C LYS A 114 13.60 -3.01 4.54
N GLU A 115 14.00 -1.82 4.14
CA GLU A 115 14.27 -0.75 5.10
C GLU A 115 13.02 -0.35 5.89
N LEU A 116 11.88 -0.26 5.20
CA LEU A 116 10.61 0.07 5.84
C LEU A 116 10.22 -1.01 6.85
N VAL A 117 10.39 -2.28 6.50
CA VAL A 117 10.13 -3.39 7.41
C VAL A 117 11.04 -3.32 8.64
N ASP A 118 12.32 -3.04 8.43
CA ASP A 118 13.28 -2.93 9.54
C ASP A 118 12.88 -1.83 10.52
N MET A 119 12.28 -0.74 10.03
CA MET A 119 11.78 0.32 10.89
C MET A 119 10.59 -0.12 11.76
N HIS A 120 9.86 -1.13 11.33
CA HIS A 120 8.66 -1.61 12.02
C HIS A 120 8.92 -2.82 12.91
N LEU A 121 9.99 -3.52 12.68
CA LEU A 121 10.36 -4.71 13.45
C LEU A 121 11.55 -4.41 14.36
#